data_41ef860742d194aa16f8bd2eb82dfc19
#
_entry.id   41ef860742d194aa16f8bd2eb82dfc19
#
_cell.length_a   1.000
_cell.length_b   1.000
_cell.length_c   1.000
_cell.angle_alpha   90.00
_cell.angle_beta   90.00
_cell.angle_gamma   90.00
#
_symmetry.space_group_name_H-M   'P 1'
#
loop_
_entity.id
_entity.type
_entity.pdbx_description
1 polymer ?
#
loop_
_entity_poly.entity_id
_entity_poly.type
_entity_poly.pdbx_seq_one_letter_code
_entity_poly.pdbx_strand_id
1 'polypeptide(L)'
;MYKRSLLALFVLASVAGCASTKVQNPVNYITFRDQPLVRNVEKGMSQEEVLKIGGTPSSTQKRLMKPGSCNSYILSKDGQQQPFYVSFDSSGRVDGSGFMTCSELDRHERDAQP
;
A
#
# COMPACT_ATOMS: atom_id res chain seq x y z
N MET A 1 20.12 -14.45 -47.10
CA MET A 1 19.82 -14.37 -46.58
C MET A 1 19.40 -14.11 -45.52
N TYR A 2 19.39 -13.87 -45.62
CA TYR A 2 19.07 -13.73 -44.84
C TYR A 2 18.64 -13.37 -43.84
N LYS A 3 18.54 -13.25 -43.57
CA LYS A 3 18.24 -13.02 -42.91
C LYS A 3 17.72 -12.74 -41.98
N ARG A 4 17.73 -12.80 -41.89
CA ARG A 4 17.28 -12.67 -41.16
C ARG A 4 16.95 -12.35 -40.08
N SER A 5 16.93 -12.19 -39.87
CA SER A 5 16.61 -12.01 -39.00
C SER A 5 16.13 -11.65 -38.06
N LEU A 6 16.06 -11.54 -37.95
CA LEU A 6 15.60 -11.32 -37.19
C LEU A 6 15.13 -11.03 -36.20
N LEU A 7 15.08 -10.99 -35.98
CA LEU A 7 14.63 -10.81 -35.20
C LEU A 7 14.26 -10.54 -34.17
N ALA A 8 14.27 -10.43 -34.01
CA ALA A 8 13.88 -10.27 -33.11
C ALA A 8 13.43 -9.95 -32.21
N LEU A 9 13.39 -9.83 -32.10
CA LEU A 9 12.95 -9.64 -31.28
C LEU A 9 12.47 -9.35 -30.30
N PHE A 10 12.40 -9.30 -30.05
CA PHE A 10 11.91 -9.11 -29.17
C PHE A 10 11.66 -8.91 -28.16
N VAL A 11 11.81 -8.80 -28.08
CA VAL A 11 11.53 -8.66 -27.20
C VAL A 11 11.08 -8.28 -26.33
N LEU A 12 11.04 -8.17 -26.34
CA LEU A 12 10.56 -7.85 -25.63
C LEU A 12 10.12 -7.65 -24.72
N ALA A 13 10.14 -7.63 -24.63
CA ALA A 13 9.70 -7.47 -23.81
C ALA A 13 9.37 -7.40 -22.97
N SER A 14 9.43 -7.43 -22.91
CA SER A 14 8.99 -7.40 -22.07
C SER A 14 8.86 -7.20 -21.10
N VAL A 15 9.08 -7.01 -21.04
CA VAL A 15 8.90 -6.87 -20.04
C VAL A 15 8.54 -6.25 -19.23
N ALA A 16 8.76 -6.23 -19.56
CA ALA A 16 8.41 -5.62 -18.70
C ALA A 16 7.54 -5.41 -17.78
N GLY A 17 7.04 -4.90 -17.82
CA GLY A 17 6.00 -4.51 -17.09
C GLY A 17 5.73 -5.09 -15.79
N CYS A 18 6.12 -6.11 -15.60
CA CYS A 18 5.77 -6.78 -14.39
C CYS A 18 6.22 -6.08 -13.16
N ALA A 19 7.19 -5.24 -13.27
CA ALA A 19 7.63 -4.53 -12.09
C ALA A 19 6.53 -3.69 -11.47
N SER A 20 5.60 -3.27 -12.26
CA SER A 20 4.56 -2.40 -11.77
C SER A 20 3.62 -3.08 -10.79
N THR A 21 3.65 -4.37 -10.70
CA THR A 21 2.69 -5.06 -9.86
C THR A 21 2.88 -4.79 -8.39
N LYS A 22 4.06 -4.37 -7.98
CA LYS A 22 4.29 -4.13 -6.57
C LYS A 22 4.05 -2.71 -6.16
N VAL A 23 3.85 -1.85 -7.09
CA VAL A 23 3.74 -0.43 -6.81
C VAL A 23 2.28 -0.08 -6.66
N GLN A 24 2.00 0.68 -5.64
CA GLN A 24 0.66 1.18 -5.48
C GLN A 24 0.33 2.14 -6.60
N ASN A 25 -0.96 2.27 -6.87
CA ASN A 25 -1.43 3.12 -7.94
C ASN A 25 -0.93 4.56 -7.73
N PRO A 26 -0.06 5.06 -8.59
CA PRO A 26 0.46 6.41 -8.43
C PRO A 26 -0.61 7.48 -8.53
N VAL A 27 -1.71 7.20 -9.22
CA VAL A 27 -2.82 8.14 -9.28
C VAL A 27 -3.42 8.35 -7.90
N ASN A 28 -3.56 7.29 -7.11
CA ASN A 28 -4.06 7.40 -5.75
C ASN A 28 -3.14 8.26 -4.90
N TYR A 29 -1.85 8.07 -5.03
CA TYR A 29 -0.90 8.87 -4.27
C TYR A 29 -1.02 10.35 -4.63
N ILE A 30 -1.11 10.66 -5.91
CA ILE A 30 -1.23 12.05 -6.35
C ILE A 30 -2.53 12.67 -5.86
N THR A 31 -3.62 11.93 -6.01
CA THR A 31 -4.95 12.42 -5.64
C THR A 31 -5.05 12.71 -4.15
N PHE A 32 -4.51 11.82 -3.32
CA PHE A 32 -4.71 11.89 -1.88
C PHE A 32 -3.49 12.35 -1.10
N ARG A 33 -2.46 12.82 -1.77
CA ARG A 33 -1.20 13.16 -1.09
C ARG A 33 -1.33 14.27 -0.06
N ASP A 34 -2.38 15.09 -0.15
CA ASP A 34 -2.59 16.17 0.82
C ASP A 34 -3.36 15.71 2.05
N GLN A 35 -3.84 14.49 2.05
CA GLN A 35 -4.52 13.95 3.23
C GLN A 35 -3.51 13.81 4.37
N PRO A 36 -3.89 14.21 5.59
CA PRO A 36 -2.94 14.17 6.71
C PRO A 36 -2.30 12.81 6.94
N LEU A 37 -3.07 11.73 6.78
CA LEU A 37 -2.52 10.39 6.96
C LEU A 37 -1.44 10.08 5.93
N VAL A 38 -1.66 10.48 4.69
CA VAL A 38 -0.70 10.19 3.63
C VAL A 38 0.56 11.01 3.81
N ARG A 39 0.41 12.28 4.20
CA ARG A 39 1.55 13.18 4.33
C ARG A 39 2.38 12.95 5.56
N ASN A 40 1.74 12.61 6.66
CA ASN A 40 2.39 12.74 7.97
C ASN A 40 2.67 11.43 8.68
N VAL A 41 2.04 10.33 8.30
CA VAL A 41 2.30 9.06 8.96
C VAL A 41 3.65 8.52 8.53
N GLU A 42 4.49 8.18 9.51
CA GLU A 42 5.84 7.66 9.26
C GLU A 42 6.09 6.46 10.12
N LYS A 43 6.99 5.61 9.66
CA LYS A 43 7.41 4.45 10.42
C LYS A 43 7.95 4.87 11.78
N GLY A 44 7.61 4.08 12.79
CA GLY A 44 8.04 4.34 14.15
C GLY A 44 7.10 5.18 14.97
N MET A 45 6.08 5.78 14.35
CA MET A 45 5.09 6.53 15.10
C MET A 45 4.25 5.62 15.98
N SER A 46 3.78 6.16 17.10
CA SER A 46 2.91 5.43 18.01
C SER A 46 1.48 5.44 17.49
N GLN A 47 0.66 4.55 18.04
CA GLN A 47 -0.76 4.52 17.72
C GLN A 47 -1.43 5.84 18.06
N GLU A 48 -1.05 6.45 19.18
CA GLU A 48 -1.62 7.74 19.57
C GLU A 48 -1.32 8.83 18.56
N GLU A 49 -0.10 8.86 18.07
CA GLU A 49 0.28 9.85 17.09
C GLU A 49 -0.54 9.70 15.82
N VAL A 50 -0.76 8.47 15.39
CA VAL A 50 -1.57 8.20 14.19
C VAL A 50 -3.01 8.64 14.41
N LEU A 51 -3.57 8.39 15.61
CA LEU A 51 -4.93 8.82 15.91
C LEU A 51 -5.05 10.33 15.90
N LYS A 52 -4.03 11.04 16.35
CA LYS A 52 -4.06 12.50 16.28
C LYS A 52 -4.06 13.01 14.86
N ILE A 53 -3.38 12.32 13.98
CA ILE A 53 -3.29 12.71 12.58
C ILE A 53 -4.57 12.38 11.82
N GLY A 54 -5.07 11.17 11.96
CA GLY A 54 -6.17 10.68 11.14
C GLY A 54 -7.49 10.50 11.85
N GLY A 55 -7.50 10.63 13.15
CA GLY A 55 -8.71 10.42 13.90
C GLY A 55 -9.05 8.95 14.05
N THR A 56 -10.29 8.67 14.35
CA THR A 56 -10.77 7.30 14.56
C THR A 56 -10.81 6.57 13.22
N PRO A 57 -10.16 5.41 13.12
CA PRO A 57 -10.23 4.64 11.87
C PRO A 57 -11.63 4.06 11.66
N SER A 58 -11.93 3.72 10.42
CA SER A 58 -13.19 3.05 10.11
C SER A 58 -13.21 1.65 10.70
N SER A 59 -12.07 1.01 10.82
CA SER A 59 -11.97 -0.27 11.51
C SER A 59 -10.55 -0.49 11.99
N THR A 60 -10.41 -1.33 12.99
CA THR A 60 -9.13 -1.77 13.51
C THR A 60 -9.18 -3.28 13.64
N GLN A 61 -8.13 -3.95 13.21
CA GLN A 61 -8.10 -5.41 13.30
C GLN A 61 -6.71 -5.89 13.64
N LYS A 62 -6.66 -7.10 14.18
CA LYS A 62 -5.40 -7.77 14.44
C LYS A 62 -4.84 -8.26 13.11
N ARG A 63 -3.54 -8.15 12.95
CA ARG A 63 -2.89 -8.66 11.75
C ARG A 63 -2.86 -10.18 11.78
N LEU A 64 -3.03 -10.79 10.61
CA LEU A 64 -3.07 -12.25 10.52
C LEU A 64 -1.71 -12.83 10.23
N MET A 65 -0.89 -12.16 9.45
CA MET A 65 0.36 -12.72 8.97
C MET A 65 1.57 -12.26 9.75
N LYS A 66 1.43 -11.22 10.54
CA LYS A 66 2.50 -10.65 11.36
C LYS A 66 1.91 -10.23 12.69
N PRO A 67 2.74 -10.12 13.74
CA PRO A 67 2.22 -9.58 15.01
C PRO A 67 1.87 -8.11 14.84
N GLY A 68 0.93 -7.65 15.64
CA GLY A 68 0.52 -6.26 15.63
C GLY A 68 -0.91 -6.07 15.18
N SER A 69 -1.22 -4.83 14.83
CA SER A 69 -2.58 -4.45 14.45
C SER A 69 -2.56 -3.58 13.21
N CYS A 70 -3.75 -3.29 12.70
CA CYS A 70 -3.89 -2.51 11.48
C CYS A 70 -5.14 -1.66 11.57
N ASN A 71 -5.00 -0.38 11.26
CA ASN A 71 -6.12 0.56 11.18
C ASN A 71 -6.46 0.78 9.72
N SER A 72 -7.74 0.66 9.39
CA SER A 72 -8.24 1.00 8.05
C SER A 72 -8.94 2.34 8.10
N TYR A 73 -8.62 3.18 7.15
CA TYR A 73 -9.26 4.48 6.97
C TYR A 73 -9.87 4.57 5.59
N ILE A 74 -10.87 5.42 5.45
CA ILE A 74 -11.42 5.75 4.14
C ILE A 74 -11.14 7.22 3.90
N LEU A 75 -10.29 7.47 2.93
CA LEU A 75 -9.96 8.85 2.53
C LEU A 75 -10.97 9.31 1.50
N SER A 76 -11.32 10.59 1.57
CA SER A 76 -12.27 11.18 0.62
C SER A 76 -11.69 12.46 0.07
N LYS A 77 -11.79 12.63 -1.23
CA LYS A 77 -11.42 13.88 -1.89
C LYS A 77 -12.17 13.98 -3.21
N ASP A 78 -12.81 15.12 -3.41
CA ASP A 78 -13.51 15.43 -4.67
C ASP A 78 -14.47 14.32 -5.08
N GLY A 79 -15.19 13.77 -4.11
CA GLY A 79 -16.15 12.72 -4.37
C GLY A 79 -15.57 11.33 -4.53
N GLN A 80 -14.27 11.20 -4.47
CA GLN A 80 -13.61 9.90 -4.56
C GLN A 80 -13.25 9.38 -3.18
N GLN A 81 -13.40 8.08 -2.99
CA GLN A 81 -13.04 7.43 -1.74
C GLN A 81 -11.97 6.40 -2.01
N GLN A 82 -11.05 6.27 -1.06
CA GLN A 82 -9.93 5.35 -1.20
C GLN A 82 -9.56 4.79 0.16
N PRO A 83 -9.50 3.47 0.31
CA PRO A 83 -9.00 2.89 1.56
C PRO A 83 -7.53 3.19 1.76
N PHE A 84 -7.16 3.35 3.02
CA PHE A 84 -5.77 3.58 3.39
C PHE A 84 -5.53 2.87 4.71
N TYR A 85 -4.49 2.04 4.78
CA TYR A 85 -4.16 1.34 6.01
C TYR A 85 -2.96 1.96 6.68
N VAL A 86 -2.90 1.81 7.99
CA VAL A 86 -1.71 2.05 8.77
C VAL A 86 -1.51 0.82 9.63
N SER A 87 -0.40 0.14 9.45
CA SER A 87 -0.12 -1.07 10.21
C SER A 87 0.89 -0.80 11.31
N PHE A 88 0.74 -1.54 12.40
CA PHE A 88 1.59 -1.41 13.57
C PHE A 88 2.21 -2.76 13.90
N ASP A 89 3.45 -2.72 14.34
CA ASP A 89 4.14 -3.95 14.76
C ASP A 89 3.74 -4.33 16.19
N SER A 90 4.39 -5.36 16.72
CA SER A 90 4.06 -5.86 18.05
C SER A 90 4.32 -4.86 19.15
N SER A 91 5.14 -3.85 18.91
CA SER A 91 5.39 -2.81 19.91
C SER A 91 4.43 -1.62 19.78
N GLY A 92 3.50 -1.68 18.83
CA GLY A 92 2.54 -0.62 18.63
C GLY A 92 3.06 0.55 17.80
N ARG A 93 4.14 0.32 17.05
CA ARG A 93 4.72 1.34 16.20
C ARG A 93 4.39 1.09 14.75
N VAL A 94 4.20 2.17 14.00
CA VAL A 94 3.90 2.06 12.58
C VAL A 94 5.03 1.34 11.86
N ASP A 95 4.68 0.31 11.08
CA ASP A 95 5.66 -0.36 10.23
C ASP A 95 5.28 -0.29 8.75
N GLY A 96 4.13 0.27 8.42
CA GLY A 96 3.75 0.45 7.03
C GLY A 96 2.44 1.19 6.87
N SER A 97 2.20 1.65 5.65
CA SER A 97 0.93 2.26 5.28
C SER A 97 0.77 2.16 3.77
N GLY A 98 -0.46 2.30 3.30
CA GLY A 98 -0.69 2.22 1.87
C GLY A 98 -2.16 2.31 1.52
N PHE A 99 -2.43 2.35 0.23
CA PHE A 99 -3.77 2.55 -0.32
C PHE A 99 -4.49 1.22 -0.51
N MET A 100 -4.81 0.58 0.59
CA MET A 100 -5.61 -0.64 0.58
C MET A 100 -6.22 -0.82 1.97
N THR A 101 -7.12 -1.78 2.09
CA THR A 101 -7.68 -2.14 3.40
C THR A 101 -6.71 -3.03 4.16
N CYS A 102 -6.93 -3.15 5.47
CA CYS A 102 -6.13 -4.06 6.27
C CYS A 102 -6.32 -5.52 5.82
N SER A 103 -7.52 -5.87 5.37
CA SER A 103 -7.76 -7.22 4.85
C SER A 103 -6.97 -7.49 3.58
N GLU A 104 -6.88 -6.49 2.72
CA GLU A 104 -6.07 -6.61 1.51
C GLU A 104 -4.60 -6.74 1.86
N LEU A 105 -4.14 -6.00 2.87
CA LEU A 105 -2.77 -6.12 3.34
C LEU A 105 -2.48 -7.55 3.80
N ASP A 106 -3.37 -8.13 4.58
CA ASP A 106 -3.20 -9.51 5.04
C ASP A 106 -3.08 -10.47 3.87
N ARG A 107 -3.89 -10.27 2.84
CA ARG A 107 -3.81 -11.09 1.64
C ARG A 107 -2.47 -10.94 0.95
N HIS A 108 -2.01 -9.71 0.80
CA HIS A 108 -0.72 -9.44 0.18
C HIS A 108 0.41 -10.09 0.96
N GLU A 109 0.37 -9.99 2.27
CA GLU A 109 1.41 -10.59 3.10
C GLU A 109 1.37 -12.10 3.04
N ARG A 110 0.18 -12.69 2.99
CA ARG A 110 0.05 -14.13 2.85
C ARG A 110 0.61 -14.61 1.52
N ASP A 111 0.27 -13.90 0.45
CA ASP A 111 0.68 -14.29 -0.89
C ASP A 111 2.18 -14.07 -1.12
N ALA A 112 2.81 -13.23 -0.33
CA ALA A 112 4.24 -12.99 -0.42
C ALA A 112 5.08 -14.05 0.28
N GLN A 113 4.44 -14.95 1.03
CA GLN A 113 5.17 -15.98 1.74
C GLN A 113 5.57 -17.11 0.79
N PRO A 114 6.78 -17.71 0.98
CA PRO A 114 7.25 -18.79 0.12
C PRO A 114 6.40 -20.02 0.22
#